data_6d7b0a4ec338559d099a49ec2dabf448
#
_entry.id   6d7b0a4ec338559d099a49ec2dabf448
#
_cell.length_a   1.000
_cell.length_b   1.000
_cell.length_c   1.000
_cell.angle_alpha   90.00
_cell.angle_beta   90.00
_cell.angle_gamma   90.00
#
_symmetry.space_group_name_H-M   'P 1'
#
loop_
_entity.id
_entity.type
_entity.pdbx_description
1 polymer ?
#
loop_
_entity_poly.entity_id
_entity_poly.type
_entity_poly.pdbx_seq_one_letter_code
_entity_poly.pdbx_strand_id
1 'polypeptide(L)'
;MLILLDIDGVMVPASSWKKPEFLHDGFPVFSFKSVQALNKIIAETNANILLTTSHKTSYLISDWIKMFNARGLNVNKIERLPENIQGLNRKLEISNWFSEFKSNENFVILDDDKSLNGLDETLKEKLILTSPLVGLTDDHANLAIEILKNKMTFV
;
A
#
# COMPACT_ATOMS: atom_id res chain seq x y z
N MET A 1 2.86 -6.18 -11.94
CA MET A 1 3.46 -5.52 -10.76
C MET A 1 2.39 -5.25 -9.71
N LEU A 2 2.73 -5.40 -8.44
CA LEU A 2 1.80 -5.20 -7.32
C LEU A 2 2.31 -4.12 -6.37
N ILE A 3 1.38 -3.34 -5.85
CA ILE A 3 1.61 -2.44 -4.72
C ILE A 3 0.87 -3.01 -3.53
N LEU A 4 1.60 -3.54 -2.54
CA LEU A 4 1.03 -3.95 -1.27
C LEU A 4 0.81 -2.66 -0.47
N LEU A 5 -0.46 -2.30 -0.28
CA LEU A 5 -0.82 -0.97 0.19
C LEU A 5 -1.55 -1.01 1.53
N ASP A 6 -0.95 -0.38 2.52
CA ASP A 6 -1.63 0.04 3.74
C ASP A 6 -2.28 1.41 3.52
N ILE A 7 -3.26 1.74 4.33
CA ILE A 7 -4.01 3.00 4.21
C ILE A 7 -3.67 3.95 5.35
N ASP A 8 -3.90 3.54 6.60
CA ASP A 8 -3.58 4.39 7.75
C ASP A 8 -2.07 4.59 7.85
N GLY A 9 -1.65 5.84 7.94
CA GLY A 9 -0.23 6.19 7.98
C GLY A 9 0.46 6.21 6.61
N VAL A 10 -0.26 5.86 5.52
CA VAL A 10 0.24 5.87 4.14
C VAL A 10 -0.57 6.84 3.29
N MET A 11 -1.86 6.56 3.13
CA MET A 11 -2.79 7.42 2.38
C MET A 11 -3.52 8.41 3.29
N VAL A 12 -3.68 8.06 4.56
CA VAL A 12 -4.32 8.87 5.59
C VAL A 12 -3.31 9.12 6.70
N PRO A 13 -2.63 10.26 6.71
CA PRO A 13 -1.69 10.59 7.79
C PRO A 13 -2.39 10.64 9.14
N ALA A 14 -1.73 10.09 10.16
CA ALA A 14 -2.23 10.15 11.53
C ALA A 14 -1.90 11.51 12.13
N SER A 15 -2.92 12.19 12.65
CA SER A 15 -2.75 13.45 13.38
C SER A 15 -3.52 13.36 14.68
N SER A 16 -2.83 13.47 15.84
CA SER A 16 -3.45 13.34 17.15
C SER A 16 -4.35 14.52 17.53
N TRP A 17 -4.27 15.61 16.80
CA TRP A 17 -4.97 16.88 17.11
C TRP A 17 -6.02 17.28 16.07
N LYS A 18 -6.09 16.57 14.93
CA LYS A 18 -7.01 16.88 13.85
C LYS A 18 -7.90 15.68 13.58
N LYS A 19 -9.21 15.90 13.61
CA LYS A 19 -10.17 14.85 13.24
C LYS A 19 -10.03 14.57 11.76
N PRO A 20 -10.04 13.29 11.34
CA PRO A 20 -10.03 12.95 9.91
C PRO A 20 -11.32 13.45 9.25
N GLU A 21 -11.21 13.96 8.04
CA GLU A 21 -12.35 14.26 7.20
C GLU A 21 -12.81 12.99 6.48
N PHE A 22 -14.12 12.86 6.30
CA PHE A 22 -14.72 11.69 5.65
C PHE A 22 -15.43 12.10 4.37
N LEU A 23 -15.37 11.25 3.36
CA LEU A 23 -16.19 11.38 2.16
C LEU A 23 -17.56 10.74 2.37
N HIS A 24 -18.44 10.84 1.36
CA HIS A 24 -19.80 10.28 1.40
C HIS A 24 -19.84 8.78 1.65
N ASP A 25 -18.78 8.07 1.29
CA ASP A 25 -18.65 6.62 1.50
C ASP A 25 -18.35 6.25 2.95
N GLY A 26 -18.20 7.23 3.84
CA GLY A 26 -17.92 7.00 5.26
C GLY A 26 -16.47 6.66 5.56
N PHE A 27 -15.59 6.75 4.57
CA PHE A 27 -14.16 6.46 4.73
C PHE A 27 -13.34 7.76 4.70
N PRO A 28 -12.18 7.82 5.39
CA PRO A 28 -11.37 9.04 5.42
C PRO A 28 -10.92 9.53 4.05
N VAL A 29 -10.76 10.82 3.92
CA VAL A 29 -10.12 11.48 2.77
C VAL A 29 -8.66 11.05 2.72
N PHE A 30 -8.13 10.79 1.54
CA PHE A 30 -6.70 10.57 1.36
C PHE A 30 -6.01 11.93 1.21
N SER A 31 -4.78 12.05 1.73
CA SER A 31 -4.04 13.30 1.56
C SER A 31 -3.70 13.53 0.10
N PHE A 32 -3.69 14.79 -0.30
CA PHE A 32 -3.39 15.17 -1.68
C PHE A 32 -2.01 14.67 -2.12
N LYS A 33 -1.01 14.82 -1.28
CA LYS A 33 0.37 14.36 -1.57
C LYS A 33 0.43 12.84 -1.76
N SER A 34 -0.28 12.10 -0.92
CA SER A 34 -0.29 10.64 -1.00
C SER A 34 -1.00 10.16 -2.27
N VAL A 35 -2.08 10.83 -2.66
CA VAL A 35 -2.80 10.52 -3.90
C VAL A 35 -1.91 10.80 -5.11
N GLN A 36 -1.23 11.94 -5.14
CA GLN A 36 -0.30 12.26 -6.21
C GLN A 36 0.83 11.23 -6.32
N ALA A 37 1.41 10.85 -5.19
CA ALA A 37 2.49 9.87 -5.14
C ALA A 37 2.03 8.50 -5.65
N LEU A 38 0.88 8.02 -5.19
CA LEU A 38 0.36 6.73 -5.64
C LEU A 38 0.00 6.74 -7.13
N ASN A 39 -0.63 7.81 -7.62
CA ASN A 39 -0.93 7.95 -9.04
C ASN A 39 0.34 7.96 -9.89
N LYS A 40 1.40 8.57 -9.41
CA LYS A 40 2.70 8.57 -10.10
C LYS A 40 3.23 7.14 -10.25
N ILE A 41 3.18 6.36 -9.17
CA ILE A 41 3.61 4.96 -9.22
C ILE A 41 2.78 4.18 -10.24
N ILE A 42 1.45 4.31 -10.18
CA ILE A 42 0.55 3.59 -11.08
C ILE A 42 0.77 3.99 -12.53
N ALA A 43 0.91 5.30 -12.79
CA ALA A 43 1.13 5.80 -14.15
C ALA A 43 2.42 5.27 -14.77
N GLU A 44 3.49 5.19 -13.97
CA GLU A 44 4.81 4.77 -14.44
C GLU A 44 4.96 3.25 -14.55
N THR A 45 4.20 2.48 -13.79
CA THR A 45 4.42 1.03 -13.67
C THR A 45 3.21 0.21 -14.10
N ASN A 46 2.05 0.81 -14.18
CA ASN A 46 0.77 0.11 -14.40
C ASN A 46 0.49 -0.96 -13.33
N ALA A 47 1.02 -0.80 -12.15
CA ALA A 47 0.88 -1.77 -11.06
C ALA A 47 -0.55 -1.82 -10.53
N ASN A 48 -0.95 -2.99 -10.08
CA ASN A 48 -2.22 -3.22 -9.41
C ASN A 48 -2.05 -3.09 -7.90
N ILE A 49 -3.16 -2.93 -7.19
CA ILE A 49 -3.18 -2.76 -5.74
C ILE A 49 -3.50 -4.10 -5.07
N LEU A 50 -2.71 -4.45 -4.07
CA LEU A 50 -3.02 -5.51 -3.11
C LEU A 50 -3.14 -4.87 -1.73
N LEU A 51 -4.37 -4.80 -1.21
CA LEU A 51 -4.62 -4.16 0.08
C LEU A 51 -4.11 -5.03 1.23
N THR A 52 -3.31 -4.44 2.10
CA THR A 52 -2.81 -5.06 3.32
C THR A 52 -3.41 -4.44 4.58
N THR A 53 -4.10 -3.32 4.43
CA THR A 53 -4.74 -2.58 5.52
C THR A 53 -5.66 -3.47 6.37
N SER A 54 -5.78 -3.15 7.66
CA SER A 54 -6.73 -3.82 8.55
C SER A 54 -8.19 -3.63 8.11
N HIS A 55 -8.47 -2.62 7.30
CA HIS A 55 -9.81 -2.36 6.75
C HIS A 55 -10.15 -3.23 5.54
N LYS A 56 -9.23 -4.05 5.05
CA LYS A 56 -9.33 -4.73 3.75
C LYS A 56 -10.60 -5.54 3.53
N THR A 57 -11.15 -6.11 4.60
CA THR A 57 -12.37 -6.92 4.53
C THR A 57 -13.63 -6.18 4.93
N SER A 58 -13.52 -4.88 5.26
CA SER A 58 -14.67 -4.06 5.66
C SER A 58 -15.59 -3.69 4.51
N TYR A 59 -15.13 -3.81 3.28
CA TYR A 59 -15.86 -3.41 2.07
C TYR A 59 -15.68 -4.45 0.97
N LEU A 60 -16.61 -4.50 0.01
CA LEU A 60 -16.44 -5.30 -1.20
C LEU A 60 -15.33 -4.70 -2.08
N ILE A 61 -14.71 -5.52 -2.92
CA ILE A 61 -13.69 -5.04 -3.86
C ILE A 61 -14.26 -3.95 -4.78
N SER A 62 -15.50 -4.13 -5.25
CA SER A 62 -16.16 -3.11 -6.08
C SER A 62 -16.32 -1.78 -5.36
N ASP A 63 -16.55 -1.82 -4.05
CA ASP A 63 -16.65 -0.61 -3.23
C ASP A 63 -15.27 0.04 -3.04
N TRP A 64 -14.24 -0.76 -2.84
CA TRP A 64 -12.87 -0.24 -2.77
C TRP A 64 -12.48 0.50 -4.04
N ILE A 65 -12.81 -0.05 -5.20
CA ILE A 65 -12.53 0.59 -6.49
C ILE A 65 -13.24 1.95 -6.58
N LYS A 66 -14.51 2.00 -6.20
CA LYS A 66 -15.30 3.25 -6.17
C LYS A 66 -14.68 4.27 -5.20
N MET A 67 -14.25 3.81 -4.02
CA MET A 67 -13.65 4.66 -3.00
C MET A 67 -12.32 5.25 -3.48
N PHE A 68 -11.50 4.45 -4.13
CA PHE A 68 -10.23 4.92 -4.70
C PHE A 68 -10.48 5.90 -5.85
N ASN A 69 -11.42 5.59 -6.74
CA ASN A 69 -11.77 6.49 -7.84
C ASN A 69 -12.32 7.82 -7.34
N ALA A 70 -13.14 7.80 -6.28
CA ALA A 70 -13.68 9.01 -5.65
C ALA A 70 -12.58 9.90 -5.07
N ARG A 71 -11.42 9.32 -4.74
CA ARG A 71 -10.25 10.04 -4.21
C ARG A 71 -9.25 10.44 -5.29
N GLY A 72 -9.61 10.27 -6.56
CA GLY A 72 -8.77 10.67 -7.68
C GLY A 72 -7.69 9.66 -8.07
N LEU A 73 -7.81 8.42 -7.59
CA LEU A 73 -6.86 7.36 -7.93
C LEU A 73 -7.36 6.56 -9.14
N ASN A 74 -6.49 6.39 -10.12
CA ASN A 74 -6.77 5.62 -11.34
C ASN A 74 -6.24 4.20 -11.18
N VAL A 75 -7.00 3.36 -10.48
CA VAL A 75 -6.62 1.97 -10.25
C VAL A 75 -7.25 1.04 -11.27
N ASN A 76 -6.47 0.08 -11.78
CA ASN A 76 -6.97 -0.91 -12.74
C ASN A 76 -7.61 -2.09 -12.02
N LYS A 77 -6.96 -2.58 -10.99
CA LYS A 77 -7.39 -3.77 -10.26
C LYS A 77 -6.99 -3.65 -8.79
N ILE A 78 -7.92 -4.01 -7.92
CA ILE A 78 -7.68 -4.10 -6.48
C ILE A 78 -7.91 -5.54 -6.05
N GLU A 79 -6.93 -6.10 -5.37
CA GLU A 79 -7.02 -7.35 -4.63
C GLU A 79 -6.74 -7.05 -3.16
N ARG A 80 -6.90 -8.04 -2.32
CA ARG A 80 -6.61 -7.89 -0.89
C ARG A 80 -6.06 -9.19 -0.30
N LEU A 81 -5.29 -9.07 0.77
CA LEU A 81 -4.90 -10.21 1.57
C LEU A 81 -6.14 -10.88 2.17
N PRO A 82 -6.07 -12.18 2.47
CA PRO A 82 -7.16 -12.87 3.17
C PRO A 82 -7.47 -12.21 4.51
N GLU A 83 -8.69 -12.42 5.00
CA GLU A 83 -9.09 -11.96 6.33
C GLU A 83 -8.10 -12.49 7.38
N ASN A 84 -7.70 -11.61 8.29
CA ASN A 84 -6.74 -11.94 9.33
C ASN A 84 -7.44 -12.62 10.54
N ILE A 85 -7.92 -13.84 10.32
CA ILE A 85 -8.67 -14.59 11.32
C ILE A 85 -7.80 -14.92 12.54
N GLN A 86 -6.51 -15.16 12.33
CA GLN A 86 -5.58 -15.56 13.40
C GLN A 86 -5.02 -14.38 14.19
N GLY A 87 -5.38 -13.15 13.82
CA GLY A 87 -4.85 -11.97 14.50
C GLY A 87 -3.35 -11.78 14.35
N LEU A 88 -2.79 -12.14 13.20
CA LEU A 88 -1.36 -11.98 12.92
C LEU A 88 -1.00 -10.51 12.82
N ASN A 89 0.25 -10.17 13.19
CA ASN A 89 0.76 -8.84 12.90
C ASN A 89 1.05 -8.69 11.40
N ARG A 90 1.28 -7.47 10.96
CA ARG A 90 1.49 -7.17 9.54
C ARG A 90 2.67 -7.93 8.97
N LYS A 91 3.75 -8.05 9.74
CA LYS A 91 4.95 -8.80 9.34
C LYS A 91 4.60 -10.24 8.98
N LEU A 92 3.83 -10.90 9.81
CA LEU A 92 3.44 -12.30 9.59
C LEU A 92 2.44 -12.43 8.44
N GLU A 93 1.49 -11.50 8.31
CA GLU A 93 0.57 -11.50 7.18
C GLU A 93 1.32 -11.44 5.85
N ILE A 94 2.27 -10.52 5.73
CA ILE A 94 3.04 -10.33 4.49
C ILE A 94 3.99 -11.50 4.26
N SER A 95 4.65 -12.00 5.30
CA SER A 95 5.54 -13.16 5.18
C SER A 95 4.78 -14.39 4.69
N ASN A 96 3.59 -14.63 5.23
CA ASN A 96 2.74 -15.75 4.82
C ASN A 96 2.27 -15.58 3.37
N TRP A 97 1.85 -14.38 3.00
CA TRP A 97 1.48 -14.10 1.62
C TRP A 97 2.62 -14.42 0.66
N PHE A 98 3.81 -13.95 0.99
CA PHE A 98 4.98 -14.13 0.12
C PHE A 98 5.36 -15.61 -0.03
N SER A 99 5.24 -16.39 1.04
CA SER A 99 5.56 -17.82 0.98
C SER A 99 4.64 -18.59 0.05
N GLU A 100 3.42 -18.11 -0.18
CA GLU A 100 2.42 -18.71 -1.06
C GLU A 100 2.36 -18.04 -2.44
N PHE A 101 3.08 -16.94 -2.62
CA PHE A 101 3.07 -16.17 -3.85
C PHE A 101 3.87 -16.89 -4.95
N LYS A 102 3.17 -17.37 -5.96
CA LYS A 102 3.76 -18.19 -7.03
C LYS A 102 4.06 -17.43 -8.31
N SER A 103 3.72 -16.16 -8.37
CA SER A 103 3.98 -15.31 -9.53
C SER A 103 5.42 -14.79 -9.54
N ASN A 104 5.97 -14.56 -10.73
CA ASN A 104 7.23 -13.85 -10.90
C ASN A 104 7.03 -12.32 -10.92
N GLU A 105 5.84 -11.88 -10.66
CA GLU A 105 5.45 -10.48 -10.66
C GLU A 105 6.21 -9.70 -9.58
N ASN A 106 6.78 -8.57 -9.95
CA ASN A 106 7.46 -7.73 -8.98
C ASN A 106 6.46 -6.94 -8.13
N PHE A 107 6.87 -6.55 -6.93
CA PHE A 107 6.00 -5.84 -6.00
C PHE A 107 6.80 -4.88 -5.11
N VAL A 108 6.07 -3.94 -4.51
CA VAL A 108 6.58 -3.03 -3.49
C VAL A 108 5.61 -3.01 -2.32
N ILE A 109 6.12 -2.82 -1.11
CA ILE A 109 5.33 -2.75 0.12
C ILE A 109 5.35 -1.32 0.62
N LEU A 110 4.17 -0.69 0.71
CA LEU A 110 4.00 0.66 1.25
C LEU A 110 3.23 0.57 2.56
N ASP A 111 3.90 0.83 3.66
CA ASP A 111 3.35 0.62 5.00
C ASP A 111 4.07 1.51 6.02
N ASP A 112 3.42 1.79 7.14
CA ASP A 112 4.01 2.55 8.26
C ASP A 112 4.34 1.67 9.47
N ASP A 113 4.03 0.38 9.40
CA ASP A 113 4.17 -0.55 10.50
C ASP A 113 5.65 -0.94 10.73
N LYS A 114 6.17 -0.53 11.88
CA LYS A 114 7.57 -0.76 12.22
C LYS A 114 7.93 -2.23 12.43
N SER A 115 6.93 -3.10 12.66
CA SER A 115 7.19 -4.55 12.75
C SER A 115 7.81 -5.09 11.46
N LEU A 116 7.59 -4.41 10.35
CA LEU A 116 8.13 -4.79 9.05
C LEU A 116 9.64 -4.65 8.95
N ASN A 117 10.29 -3.92 9.86
CA ASN A 117 11.74 -3.91 9.95
C ASN A 117 12.32 -5.29 10.27
N GLY A 118 11.50 -6.18 10.82
CA GLY A 118 11.88 -7.56 11.10
C GLY A 118 11.67 -8.54 9.95
N LEU A 119 11.22 -8.08 8.78
CA LEU A 119 11.13 -8.93 7.59
C LEU A 119 12.52 -9.43 7.19
N ASP A 120 12.56 -10.62 6.53
CA ASP A 120 13.81 -11.09 5.98
C ASP A 120 14.32 -10.15 4.86
N GLU A 121 15.59 -10.27 4.51
CA GLU A 121 16.23 -9.35 3.58
C GLU A 121 15.56 -9.29 2.22
N THR A 122 15.06 -10.41 1.71
CA THR A 122 14.41 -10.48 0.41
C THR A 122 13.16 -9.60 0.38
N LEU A 123 12.33 -9.67 1.42
CA LEU A 123 11.14 -8.84 1.53
C LEU A 123 11.47 -7.40 1.91
N LYS A 124 12.47 -7.23 2.75
CA LYS A 124 12.86 -5.89 3.23
C LYS A 124 13.35 -4.99 2.10
N GLU A 125 13.94 -5.57 1.06
CA GLU A 125 14.33 -4.83 -0.14
C GLU A 125 13.14 -4.25 -0.90
N LYS A 126 11.94 -4.78 -0.68
CA LYS A 126 10.70 -4.32 -1.29
C LYS A 126 9.94 -3.32 -0.42
N LEU A 127 10.44 -3.06 0.78
CA LEU A 127 9.72 -2.27 1.78
C LEU A 127 10.06 -0.79 1.69
N ILE A 128 9.02 0.03 1.67
CA ILE A 128 9.11 1.47 1.90
C ILE A 128 8.28 1.77 3.13
N LEU A 129 8.94 2.13 4.23
CA LEU A 129 8.25 2.57 5.44
C LEU A 129 7.95 4.04 5.34
N THR A 130 6.68 4.39 5.54
CA THR A 130 6.25 5.78 5.62
C THR A 130 6.29 6.26 7.07
N SER A 131 6.40 7.57 7.26
CA SER A 131 6.12 8.19 8.55
C SER A 131 4.61 8.29 8.72
N PRO A 132 4.02 7.74 9.79
CA PRO A 132 2.56 7.77 9.94
C PRO A 132 1.99 9.19 10.02
N LEU A 133 2.79 10.18 10.42
CA LEU A 133 2.35 11.58 10.51
C LEU A 133 2.35 12.28 9.15
N VAL A 134 3.08 11.76 8.17
CA VAL A 134 3.25 12.38 6.86
C VAL A 134 2.57 11.57 5.75
N GLY A 135 2.67 10.24 5.82
CA GLY A 135 2.19 9.34 4.79
C GLY A 135 3.12 9.22 3.58
N LEU A 136 2.57 8.79 2.47
CA LEU A 136 3.31 8.56 1.24
C LEU A 136 3.71 9.89 0.59
N THR A 137 4.99 10.00 0.21
CA THR A 137 5.56 11.20 -0.39
C THR A 137 6.02 10.96 -1.82
N ASP A 138 6.39 12.03 -2.52
CA ASP A 138 6.96 11.92 -3.86
C ASP A 138 8.28 11.15 -3.87
N ASP A 139 9.12 11.33 -2.85
CA ASP A 139 10.37 10.57 -2.72
C ASP A 139 10.08 9.07 -2.58
N HIS A 140 9.06 8.70 -1.81
CA HIS A 140 8.61 7.31 -1.71
C HIS A 140 8.15 6.79 -3.06
N ALA A 141 7.43 7.59 -3.83
CA ALA A 141 6.97 7.20 -5.16
C ALA A 141 8.15 6.89 -6.08
N ASN A 142 9.18 7.71 -6.07
CA ASN A 142 10.37 7.49 -6.87
C ASN A 142 11.08 6.19 -6.50
N LEU A 143 11.23 5.91 -5.21
CA LEU A 143 11.79 4.65 -4.73
C LEU A 143 10.93 3.45 -5.13
N ALA A 144 9.61 3.57 -5.01
CA ALA A 144 8.69 2.50 -5.39
C ALA A 144 8.80 2.16 -6.88
N ILE A 145 8.90 3.19 -7.72
CA ILE A 145 9.07 3.00 -9.16
C ILE A 145 10.38 2.26 -9.46
N GLU A 146 11.47 2.64 -8.79
CA GLU A 146 12.75 1.95 -8.93
C GLU A 146 12.63 0.48 -8.54
N ILE A 147 12.01 0.20 -7.40
CA ILE A 147 11.81 -1.18 -6.91
C ILE A 147 10.96 -1.98 -7.90
N LEU A 148 9.86 -1.40 -8.37
CA LEU A 148 8.93 -2.10 -9.27
C LEU A 148 9.52 -2.35 -10.65
N LYS A 149 10.18 -1.38 -11.20
CA LYS A 149 10.83 -1.54 -12.50
C LYS A 149 12.08 -2.38 -12.40
N ASN A 150 12.61 -2.48 -11.22
CA ASN A 150 13.79 -3.26 -10.85
C ASN A 150 14.70 -3.56 -12.03
N LYS A 151 15.31 -2.54 -12.55
CA LYS A 151 16.43 -2.71 -13.45
C LYS A 151 17.63 -3.11 -12.62
N MET A 152 17.51 -4.24 -11.92
CA MET A 152 18.68 -4.81 -11.32
C MET A 152 19.59 -5.21 -12.44
N THR A 153 20.45 -4.33 -12.75
CA THR A 153 21.64 -4.70 -13.44
C THR A 153 22.41 -5.60 -12.51
N PHE A 154 22.23 -6.87 -12.69
CA PHE A 154 23.21 -7.81 -12.20
C PHE A 154 24.47 -7.56 -12.97
N VAL A 155 25.44 -7.15 -12.28
CA VAL A 155 26.76 -7.14 -12.83
C VAL A 155 27.36 -8.50 -12.57
#